data_501a87587f5a15a6d59a1802ffefef30
#
_entry.id   501a87587f5a15a6d59a1802ffefef30
#
_cell.length_a   1.000
_cell.length_b   1.000
_cell.length_c   1.000
_cell.angle_alpha   90.00
_cell.angle_beta   90.00
_cell.angle_gamma   90.00
#
_symmetry.space_group_name_H-M   'P 1'
#
loop_
_entity.id
_entity.type
_entity.pdbx_description
1 polymer ?
#
loop_
_entity_poly.entity_id
_entity_poly.type
_entity_poly.pdbx_seq_one_letter_code
_entity_poly.pdbx_strand_id
1 'polypeptide(L)'
;VPRAVLHFLPVPDNEVGRKLVTDDRISAVILTGGLETARLFQSWKPNLRLFAETSGKNSLVITAAADLDLAIKDLVKGAFGHSGQKCSATSLALVEGDVFDDPAFLRQLKDATESLHVGPASEPANVVIPLIREPGPDLKRALTTLDPGETWLVEPKMLGGNAQLWSPGIKLGVQRGSWFHRTEC
;
A
#
# COMPACT_ATOMS: atom_id res chain seq x y z
N VAL A 1 -4.63 17.25 29.70
CA VAL A 1 -5.75 16.28 29.60
C VAL A 1 -5.79 15.50 30.91
N PRO A 2 -6.95 15.39 31.59
CA PRO A 2 -7.06 14.59 32.82
C PRO A 2 -6.68 13.11 32.50
N ARG A 3 -5.97 12.47 33.45
CA ARG A 3 -5.49 11.08 33.26
C ARG A 3 -6.62 10.06 33.01
N ALA A 4 -7.83 10.34 33.49
CA ALA A 4 -9.00 9.48 33.31
C ALA A 4 -9.70 9.61 31.95
N VAL A 5 -9.20 10.46 31.04
CA VAL A 5 -9.83 10.73 29.74
C VAL A 5 -9.18 9.97 28.59
N LEU A 6 -7.89 9.62 28.73
CA LEU A 6 -7.13 8.89 27.70
C LEU A 6 -6.45 7.68 28.32
N HIS A 7 -6.74 6.50 27.82
CA HIS A 7 -6.18 5.24 28.27
C HIS A 7 -5.54 4.51 27.08
N PHE A 8 -4.33 3.98 27.29
CA PHE A 8 -3.71 3.03 26.38
C PHE A 8 -4.00 1.61 26.90
N LEU A 9 -4.71 0.82 26.11
CA LEU A 9 -5.11 -0.55 26.46
C LEU A 9 -4.57 -1.51 25.39
N PRO A 10 -3.42 -2.17 25.60
CA PRO A 10 -2.95 -3.22 24.71
C PRO A 10 -3.83 -4.46 24.89
N VAL A 11 -4.85 -4.57 24.07
CA VAL A 11 -5.83 -5.65 24.13
C VAL A 11 -5.53 -6.64 23.00
N PRO A 12 -5.40 -7.94 23.29
CA PRO A 12 -5.19 -8.94 22.26
C PRO A 12 -6.42 -9.10 21.37
N ASP A 13 -6.18 -9.55 20.13
CA ASP A 13 -7.22 -9.85 19.14
C ASP A 13 -7.90 -11.19 19.47
N ASN A 14 -8.73 -11.17 20.49
CA ASN A 14 -9.47 -12.33 21.00
C ASN A 14 -10.77 -11.88 21.68
N GLU A 15 -11.36 -12.75 22.51
CA GLU A 15 -12.61 -12.47 23.25
C GLU A 15 -12.53 -11.23 24.15
N VAL A 16 -11.34 -10.82 24.62
CA VAL A 16 -11.18 -9.60 25.42
C VAL A 16 -11.39 -8.37 24.55
N GLY A 17 -10.77 -8.34 23.37
CA GLY A 17 -10.97 -7.28 22.38
C GLY A 17 -12.43 -7.19 21.92
N ARG A 18 -13.05 -8.36 21.68
CA ARG A 18 -14.46 -8.42 21.31
C ARG A 18 -15.35 -7.83 22.41
N LYS A 19 -15.17 -8.22 23.67
CA LYS A 19 -15.91 -7.67 24.81
C LYS A 19 -15.76 -6.16 24.91
N LEU A 20 -14.56 -5.62 24.70
CA LEU A 20 -14.33 -4.18 24.71
C LEU A 20 -15.14 -3.48 23.62
N VAL A 21 -15.03 -3.93 22.37
CA VAL A 21 -15.69 -3.31 21.21
C VAL A 21 -17.21 -3.40 21.30
N THR A 22 -17.73 -4.50 21.88
CA THR A 22 -19.19 -4.75 21.96
C THR A 22 -19.85 -4.21 23.24
N ASP A 23 -19.08 -3.70 24.21
CA ASP A 23 -19.62 -3.13 25.45
C ASP A 23 -20.56 -1.96 25.16
N ASP A 24 -21.70 -1.89 25.82
CA ASP A 24 -22.72 -0.85 25.58
C ASP A 24 -22.29 0.55 26.02
N ARG A 25 -21.26 0.64 26.85
CA ARG A 25 -20.65 1.91 27.25
C ARG A 25 -19.76 2.50 26.15
N ILE A 26 -19.40 1.71 25.13
CA ILE A 26 -18.63 2.19 23.98
C ILE A 26 -19.60 2.86 23.00
N SER A 27 -19.53 4.17 22.91
CA SER A 27 -20.40 4.99 22.07
C SER A 27 -20.03 4.94 20.59
N ALA A 28 -18.76 4.76 20.27
CA ALA A 28 -18.24 4.68 18.91
C ALA A 28 -16.85 4.04 18.89
N VAL A 29 -16.46 3.52 17.74
CA VAL A 29 -15.11 3.02 17.46
C VAL A 29 -14.55 3.75 16.25
N ILE A 30 -13.31 4.22 16.35
CA ILE A 30 -12.51 4.71 15.22
C ILE A 30 -11.46 3.64 14.95
N LEU A 31 -11.57 3.01 13.79
CA LEU A 31 -10.68 1.92 13.36
C LEU A 31 -9.74 2.40 12.28
N THR A 32 -8.45 2.20 12.47
CA THR A 32 -7.46 2.18 11.38
C THR A 32 -6.95 0.76 11.24
N GLY A 33 -7.22 0.12 10.09
CA GLY A 33 -6.86 -1.29 9.91
C GLY A 33 -7.43 -1.91 8.64
N GLY A 34 -7.49 -3.24 8.60
CA GLY A 34 -8.02 -3.96 7.45
C GLY A 34 -9.54 -3.89 7.32
N LEU A 35 -10.05 -3.96 6.09
CA LEU A 35 -11.48 -4.04 5.80
C LEU A 35 -12.15 -5.22 6.53
N GLU A 36 -11.45 -6.35 6.63
CA GLU A 36 -11.97 -7.54 7.32
C GLU A 36 -12.18 -7.29 8.81
N THR A 37 -11.32 -6.49 9.44
CA THR A 37 -11.51 -6.08 10.85
C THR A 37 -12.76 -5.21 11.02
N ALA A 38 -12.99 -4.27 10.09
CA ALA A 38 -14.21 -3.46 10.11
C ALA A 38 -15.47 -4.32 9.98
N ARG A 39 -15.48 -5.26 9.04
CA ARG A 39 -16.58 -6.23 8.86
C ARG A 39 -16.77 -7.11 10.08
N LEU A 40 -15.68 -7.55 10.69
CA LEU A 40 -15.72 -8.35 11.92
C LEU A 40 -16.38 -7.58 13.06
N PHE A 41 -16.02 -6.33 13.29
CA PHE A 41 -16.62 -5.48 14.32
C PHE A 41 -18.11 -5.26 14.08
N GLN A 42 -18.52 -5.03 12.84
CA GLN A 42 -19.94 -4.92 12.47
C GLN A 42 -20.70 -6.23 12.65
N SER A 43 -20.04 -7.39 12.42
CA SER A 43 -20.68 -8.69 12.68
C SER A 43 -20.89 -8.96 14.16
N TRP A 44 -20.02 -8.44 15.03
CA TRP A 44 -20.17 -8.57 16.48
C TRP A 44 -21.24 -7.65 17.05
N LYS A 45 -21.35 -6.43 16.54
CA LYS A 45 -22.33 -5.41 16.97
C LYS A 45 -22.86 -4.65 15.74
N PRO A 46 -23.94 -5.12 15.10
CA PRO A 46 -24.44 -4.56 13.84
C PRO A 46 -24.78 -3.08 13.88
N ASN A 47 -25.17 -2.55 15.04
CA ASN A 47 -25.48 -1.14 15.26
C ASN A 47 -24.31 -0.32 15.81
N LEU A 48 -23.09 -0.86 15.77
CA LEU A 48 -21.89 -0.15 16.21
C LEU A 48 -21.68 1.11 15.35
N ARG A 49 -21.48 2.26 15.99
CA ARG A 49 -21.00 3.46 15.31
C ARG A 49 -19.53 3.30 15.01
N LEU A 50 -19.23 2.78 13.82
CA LEU A 50 -17.88 2.51 13.36
C LEU A 50 -17.46 3.54 12.33
N PHE A 51 -16.36 4.26 12.61
CA PHE A 51 -15.64 5.10 11.68
C PHE A 51 -14.37 4.36 11.31
N ALA A 52 -14.25 3.91 10.05
CA ALA A 52 -13.16 3.01 9.65
C ALA A 52 -12.39 3.57 8.47
N GLU A 53 -11.09 3.75 8.67
CA GLU A 53 -10.08 3.94 7.63
C GLU A 53 -9.46 2.56 7.36
N THR A 54 -9.87 1.97 6.24
CA THR A 54 -9.49 0.59 5.91
C THR A 54 -8.55 0.53 4.72
N SER A 55 -8.09 -0.69 4.47
CA SER A 55 -7.29 -1.03 3.29
C SER A 55 -7.96 -0.63 1.97
N GLY A 56 -7.14 -0.36 0.95
CA GLY A 56 -7.60 0.01 -0.39
C GLY A 56 -6.53 -0.19 -1.45
N LYS A 57 -6.96 -0.23 -2.71
CA LYS A 57 -6.10 -0.19 -3.89
C LYS A 57 -6.07 1.23 -4.42
N ASN A 58 -5.19 2.07 -3.82
CA ASN A 58 -5.13 3.48 -4.19
C ASN A 58 -4.63 3.65 -5.62
N SER A 59 -5.29 4.51 -6.37
CA SER A 59 -4.97 4.73 -7.77
C SER A 59 -4.59 6.18 -8.06
N LEU A 60 -3.70 6.36 -9.02
CA LEU A 60 -3.37 7.62 -9.64
C LEU A 60 -3.78 7.54 -11.11
N VAL A 61 -4.57 8.52 -11.58
CA VAL A 61 -5.04 8.59 -12.96
C VAL A 61 -4.15 9.56 -13.72
N ILE A 62 -3.61 9.12 -14.86
CA ILE A 62 -2.75 9.93 -15.75
C ILE A 62 -3.41 9.99 -17.11
N THR A 63 -3.73 11.20 -17.55
CA THR A 63 -4.34 11.46 -18.87
C THR A 63 -3.36 12.19 -19.79
N ALA A 64 -3.66 12.23 -21.08
CA ALA A 64 -2.88 12.97 -22.07
C ALA A 64 -2.81 14.49 -21.81
N ALA A 65 -3.71 15.03 -20.99
CA ALA A 65 -3.70 16.44 -20.58
C ALA A 65 -2.77 16.73 -19.39
N ALA A 66 -2.15 15.69 -18.79
CA ALA A 66 -1.26 15.86 -17.65
C ALA A 66 0.11 16.41 -18.08
N ASP A 67 0.77 17.13 -17.16
CA ASP A 67 2.22 17.29 -17.20
C ASP A 67 2.86 15.95 -16.86
N LEU A 68 3.40 15.26 -17.86
CA LEU A 68 3.89 13.89 -17.71
C LEU A 68 5.11 13.79 -16.81
N ASP A 69 5.99 14.79 -16.81
CA ASP A 69 7.17 14.82 -15.93
C ASP A 69 6.73 14.92 -14.46
N LEU A 70 5.76 15.78 -14.19
CA LEU A 70 5.16 15.92 -12.86
C LEU A 70 4.40 14.65 -12.46
N ALA A 71 3.63 14.07 -13.38
CA ALA A 71 2.87 12.84 -13.13
C ALA A 71 3.79 11.67 -12.78
N ILE A 72 4.91 11.49 -13.47
CA ILE A 72 5.92 10.47 -13.17
C ILE A 72 6.53 10.70 -11.78
N LYS A 73 6.93 11.94 -11.48
CA LYS A 73 7.48 12.31 -10.18
C LYS A 73 6.51 11.99 -9.03
N ASP A 74 5.25 12.39 -9.20
CA ASP A 74 4.22 12.17 -8.18
C ASP A 74 3.84 10.69 -8.05
N LEU A 75 3.79 9.95 -9.16
CA LEU A 75 3.55 8.51 -9.16
C LEU A 75 4.66 7.78 -8.39
N VAL A 76 5.93 8.04 -8.71
CA VAL A 76 7.08 7.40 -8.06
C VAL A 76 7.16 7.76 -6.58
N LYS A 77 6.94 9.04 -6.23
CA LYS A 77 6.90 9.48 -4.84
C LYS A 77 5.72 8.87 -4.07
N GLY A 78 4.55 8.83 -4.69
CA GLY A 78 3.34 8.27 -4.08
C GLY A 78 3.42 6.76 -3.88
N ALA A 79 4.03 6.04 -4.82
CA ALA A 79 4.14 4.58 -4.77
C ALA A 79 5.25 4.11 -3.83
N PHE A 80 6.42 4.74 -3.87
CA PHE A 80 7.63 4.22 -3.22
C PHE A 80 8.09 5.02 -2.00
N GLY A 81 7.51 6.19 -1.75
CA GLY A 81 7.75 6.93 -0.51
C GLY A 81 7.43 6.06 0.72
N HIS A 82 8.33 6.04 1.71
CA HIS A 82 8.27 5.12 2.86
C HIS A 82 8.15 3.64 2.45
N SER A 83 8.76 3.26 1.33
CA SER A 83 8.71 1.89 0.78
C SER A 83 7.29 1.39 0.51
N GLY A 84 6.37 2.29 0.13
CA GLY A 84 4.96 1.96 -0.10
C GLY A 84 4.16 1.58 1.15
N GLN A 85 4.72 1.75 2.35
CA GLN A 85 4.12 1.32 3.62
C GLN A 85 3.19 2.36 4.24
N LYS A 86 2.40 3.05 3.40
CA LYS A 86 1.36 3.99 3.83
C LYS A 86 -0.01 3.53 3.33
N CYS A 87 -1.05 3.76 4.13
CA CYS A 87 -2.44 3.54 3.69
C CYS A 87 -2.82 4.34 2.44
N SER A 88 -2.11 5.46 2.16
CA SER A 88 -2.29 6.33 1.00
C SER A 88 -1.29 6.08 -0.13
N ALA A 89 -0.41 5.06 -0.05
CA ALA A 89 0.56 4.78 -1.11
C ALA A 89 -0.15 4.38 -2.40
N THR A 90 0.28 4.97 -3.52
CA THR A 90 -0.24 4.62 -4.84
C THR A 90 0.18 3.20 -5.19
N SER A 91 -0.78 2.33 -5.42
CA SER A 91 -0.54 0.92 -5.75
C SER A 91 -1.06 0.53 -7.14
N LEU A 92 -1.71 1.46 -7.82
CA LEU A 92 -2.23 1.29 -9.18
C LEU A 92 -2.15 2.60 -9.95
N ALA A 93 -1.54 2.60 -11.13
CA ALA A 93 -1.62 3.69 -12.09
C ALA A 93 -2.63 3.34 -13.19
N LEU A 94 -3.61 4.22 -13.40
CA LEU A 94 -4.56 4.15 -14.49
C LEU A 94 -4.11 5.17 -15.54
N VAL A 95 -3.47 4.69 -16.59
CA VAL A 95 -2.84 5.53 -17.61
C VAL A 95 -3.67 5.50 -18.88
N GLU A 96 -3.98 6.66 -19.45
CA GLU A 96 -4.68 6.77 -20.74
C GLU A 96 -3.87 6.10 -21.85
N GLY A 97 -4.55 5.46 -22.82
CA GLY A 97 -3.92 4.63 -23.84
C GLY A 97 -2.78 5.33 -24.58
N ASP A 98 -3.01 6.53 -25.08
CA ASP A 98 -2.01 7.31 -25.83
C ASP A 98 -0.75 7.62 -25.00
N VAL A 99 -0.89 7.79 -23.70
CA VAL A 99 0.24 7.98 -22.76
C VAL A 99 0.93 6.65 -22.45
N PHE A 100 0.13 5.61 -22.23
CA PHE A 100 0.67 4.27 -21.92
C PHE A 100 1.45 3.67 -23.10
N ASP A 101 1.00 3.93 -24.33
CA ASP A 101 1.64 3.43 -25.55
C ASP A 101 2.86 4.27 -25.97
N ASP A 102 3.14 5.40 -25.30
CA ASP A 102 4.34 6.21 -25.54
C ASP A 102 5.58 5.57 -24.90
N PRO A 103 6.54 5.08 -25.69
CA PRO A 103 7.78 4.50 -25.16
C PRO A 103 8.62 5.48 -24.34
N ALA A 104 8.45 6.80 -24.56
CA ALA A 104 9.17 7.82 -23.80
C ALA A 104 8.65 7.89 -22.37
N PHE A 105 7.33 7.84 -22.18
CA PHE A 105 6.71 7.81 -20.86
C PHE A 105 7.16 6.57 -20.05
N LEU A 106 7.10 5.39 -20.64
CA LEU A 106 7.51 4.15 -19.95
C LEU A 106 9.01 4.16 -19.62
N ARG A 107 9.85 4.67 -20.51
CA ARG A 107 11.29 4.79 -20.24
C ARG A 107 11.57 5.75 -19.09
N GLN A 108 10.97 6.94 -19.12
CA GLN A 108 11.14 7.93 -18.04
C GLN A 108 10.63 7.40 -16.70
N LEU A 109 9.50 6.71 -16.68
CA LEU A 109 8.96 6.09 -15.47
C LEU A 109 9.91 5.03 -14.91
N LYS A 110 10.48 4.20 -15.80
CA LYS A 110 11.49 3.21 -15.43
C LYS A 110 12.73 3.88 -14.83
N ASP A 111 13.30 4.85 -15.54
CA ASP A 111 14.52 5.55 -15.12
C ASP A 111 14.31 6.27 -13.77
N ALA A 112 13.18 6.95 -13.61
CA ALA A 112 12.84 7.60 -12.35
C ALA A 112 12.69 6.60 -11.18
N THR A 113 12.14 5.43 -11.44
CA THR A 113 11.98 4.37 -10.43
C THR A 113 13.32 3.74 -10.06
N GLU A 114 14.16 3.43 -11.04
CA GLU A 114 15.49 2.84 -10.84
C GLU A 114 16.50 3.81 -10.21
N SER A 115 16.25 5.12 -10.31
CA SER A 115 17.09 6.16 -9.67
C SER A 115 16.86 6.29 -8.15
N LEU A 116 15.84 5.64 -7.60
CA LEU A 116 15.58 5.71 -6.17
C LEU A 116 16.68 5.04 -5.34
N HIS A 117 17.16 5.74 -4.35
CA HIS A 117 18.12 5.18 -3.40
C HIS A 117 17.43 4.19 -2.47
N VAL A 118 18.00 2.99 -2.38
CA VAL A 118 17.48 1.86 -1.58
C VAL A 118 18.52 1.48 -0.54
N GLY A 119 18.17 1.47 0.73
CA GLY A 119 19.12 1.13 1.79
C GLY A 119 18.58 1.33 3.20
N PRO A 120 19.46 1.33 4.21
CA PRO A 120 19.06 1.44 5.62
C PRO A 120 18.41 2.79 5.92
N ALA A 121 17.43 2.77 6.84
CA ALA A 121 16.70 3.97 7.28
C ALA A 121 17.58 5.02 8.00
N SER A 122 18.77 4.61 8.45
CA SER A 122 19.76 5.51 9.07
C SER A 122 20.41 6.50 8.08
N GLU A 123 20.28 6.23 6.78
CA GLU A 123 20.82 7.08 5.73
C GLU A 123 19.69 7.91 5.10
N PRO A 124 19.65 9.25 5.33
CA PRO A 124 18.54 10.10 4.88
C PRO A 124 18.34 10.16 3.35
N ALA A 125 19.36 9.80 2.57
CA ALA A 125 19.27 9.74 1.11
C ALA A 125 18.40 8.57 0.61
N ASN A 126 18.19 7.52 1.42
CA ASN A 126 17.40 6.37 1.03
C ASN A 126 15.91 6.69 1.10
N VAL A 127 15.23 6.58 -0.04
CA VAL A 127 13.79 6.72 -0.18
C VAL A 127 13.09 5.40 0.11
N VAL A 128 13.69 4.31 -0.35
CA VAL A 128 13.19 2.95 -0.14
C VAL A 128 14.05 2.28 0.94
N ILE A 129 13.41 2.01 2.06
CA ILE A 129 14.03 1.48 3.27
C ILE A 129 13.50 0.07 3.56
N PRO A 130 14.09 -0.70 4.48
CA PRO A 130 13.56 -2.02 4.83
C PRO A 130 12.09 -1.96 5.25
N LEU A 131 11.35 -2.98 4.86
CA LEU A 131 9.99 -3.22 5.36
C LEU A 131 10.05 -3.45 6.87
N ILE A 132 8.95 -3.11 7.58
CA ILE A 132 8.85 -3.33 9.04
C ILE A 132 8.90 -4.81 9.45
N ARG A 133 8.62 -5.71 8.50
CA ARG A 133 8.71 -7.17 8.62
C ARG A 133 8.94 -7.78 7.25
N GLU A 134 9.31 -9.04 7.19
CA GLU A 134 9.39 -9.77 5.93
C GLU A 134 8.06 -9.75 5.18
N PRO A 135 8.08 -9.72 3.84
CA PRO A 135 6.86 -9.74 3.04
C PRO A 135 5.96 -10.91 3.41
N GLY A 136 4.72 -10.59 3.79
CA GLY A 136 3.67 -11.60 3.91
C GLY A 136 3.35 -12.25 2.55
N PRO A 137 2.52 -13.31 2.52
CA PRO A 137 2.25 -14.08 1.31
C PRO A 137 1.81 -13.23 0.11
N ASP A 138 0.92 -12.27 0.33
CA ASP A 138 0.39 -11.41 -0.74
C ASP A 138 1.46 -10.46 -1.29
N LEU A 139 2.21 -9.78 -0.41
CA LEU A 139 3.29 -8.91 -0.85
C LEU A 139 4.41 -9.71 -1.53
N LYS A 140 4.75 -10.88 -0.99
CA LYS A 140 5.75 -11.75 -1.61
C LYS A 140 5.31 -12.19 -3.02
N ARG A 141 4.05 -12.61 -3.18
CA ARG A 141 3.49 -12.92 -4.50
C ARG A 141 3.57 -11.71 -5.43
N ALA A 142 3.18 -10.53 -4.96
CA ALA A 142 3.25 -9.30 -5.75
C ALA A 142 4.67 -8.98 -6.23
N LEU A 143 5.68 -9.24 -5.39
CA LEU A 143 7.10 -8.97 -5.70
C LEU A 143 7.76 -10.03 -6.58
N THR A 144 7.19 -11.23 -6.71
CA THR A 144 7.90 -12.35 -7.35
C THR A 144 7.14 -13.04 -8.47
N THR A 145 5.86 -12.70 -8.69
CA THR A 145 5.00 -13.44 -9.62
C THR A 145 4.32 -12.48 -10.58
N LEU A 146 4.25 -12.88 -11.85
CA LEU A 146 3.45 -12.23 -12.88
C LEU A 146 2.25 -13.12 -13.21
N ASP A 147 1.06 -12.54 -13.23
CA ASP A 147 -0.14 -13.20 -13.73
C ASP A 147 -0.17 -13.14 -15.30
N PRO A 148 -0.97 -13.96 -15.98
CA PRO A 148 -1.04 -13.93 -17.43
C PRO A 148 -1.32 -12.54 -17.99
N GLY A 149 -0.48 -12.10 -18.94
CA GLY A 149 -0.55 -10.77 -19.55
C GLY A 149 0.22 -9.68 -18.82
N GLU A 150 0.74 -9.95 -17.62
CA GLU A 150 1.61 -9.01 -16.91
C GLU A 150 3.07 -9.14 -17.37
N THR A 151 3.79 -8.03 -17.32
CA THR A 151 5.24 -7.95 -17.53
C THR A 151 5.87 -7.00 -16.52
N TRP A 152 7.18 -7.14 -16.28
CA TRP A 152 7.91 -6.18 -15.48
C TRP A 152 8.38 -5.00 -16.35
N LEU A 153 8.02 -3.78 -15.97
CA LEU A 153 8.75 -2.57 -16.40
C LEU A 153 10.00 -2.42 -15.55
N VAL A 154 9.86 -2.61 -14.23
CA VAL A 154 10.95 -2.68 -13.26
C VAL A 154 10.72 -3.92 -12.41
N GLU A 155 11.65 -4.87 -12.47
CA GLU A 155 11.58 -6.09 -11.67
C GLU A 155 12.12 -5.82 -10.26
N PRO A 156 11.32 -6.05 -9.20
CA PRO A 156 11.80 -5.87 -7.83
C PRO A 156 12.77 -6.98 -7.44
N LYS A 157 13.80 -6.62 -6.65
CA LYS A 157 14.84 -7.55 -6.21
C LYS A 157 15.05 -7.44 -4.71
N MET A 158 15.21 -8.57 -4.05
CA MET A 158 15.69 -8.62 -2.68
C MET A 158 17.18 -8.24 -2.66
N LEU A 159 17.57 -7.33 -1.79
CA LEU A 159 18.91 -6.77 -1.76
C LEU A 159 19.70 -7.20 -0.53
N GLY A 160 20.99 -7.44 -0.72
CA GLY A 160 21.93 -7.74 0.36
C GLY A 160 21.60 -8.98 1.20
N GLY A 161 20.79 -9.92 0.69
CA GLY A 161 20.32 -11.07 1.47
C GLY A 161 19.35 -10.70 2.60
N ASN A 162 18.88 -9.46 2.66
CA ASN A 162 17.92 -8.99 3.65
C ASN A 162 16.50 -9.17 3.13
N ALA A 163 15.74 -10.11 3.71
CA ALA A 163 14.37 -10.41 3.30
C ALA A 163 13.41 -9.21 3.43
N GLN A 164 13.75 -8.23 4.24
CA GLN A 164 12.97 -6.98 4.40
C GLN A 164 13.35 -5.89 3.41
N LEU A 165 14.48 -6.01 2.68
CA LEU A 165 14.96 -4.96 1.78
C LEU A 165 14.75 -5.36 0.32
N TRP A 166 13.82 -4.65 -0.35
CA TRP A 166 13.47 -4.86 -1.74
C TRP A 166 13.62 -3.58 -2.55
N SER A 167 14.11 -3.71 -3.78
CA SER A 167 14.05 -2.60 -4.72
C SER A 167 12.61 -2.34 -5.18
N PRO A 168 12.30 -1.13 -5.68
CA PRO A 168 11.00 -0.85 -6.29
C PRO A 168 10.68 -1.80 -7.44
N GLY A 169 9.39 -2.04 -7.67
CA GLY A 169 8.92 -2.83 -8.80
C GLY A 169 7.68 -2.24 -9.45
N ILE A 170 7.60 -2.33 -10.78
CA ILE A 170 6.44 -1.90 -11.57
C ILE A 170 6.04 -3.01 -12.53
N LYS A 171 4.77 -3.39 -12.46
CA LYS A 171 4.13 -4.29 -13.42
C LYS A 171 3.36 -3.50 -14.48
N LEU A 172 3.41 -3.96 -15.70
CA LEU A 172 2.54 -3.54 -16.81
C LEU A 172 1.51 -4.64 -17.12
N GLY A 173 0.42 -4.27 -17.77
CA GLY A 173 -0.58 -5.22 -18.25
C GLY A 173 -1.49 -5.82 -17.18
N VAL A 174 -1.56 -5.21 -16.01
CA VAL A 174 -2.45 -5.66 -14.92
C VAL A 174 -3.91 -5.61 -15.37
N GLN A 175 -4.54 -6.77 -15.46
CA GLN A 175 -5.91 -6.90 -15.98
C GLN A 175 -6.94 -6.45 -14.93
N ARG A 176 -7.99 -5.75 -15.40
CA ARG A 176 -9.12 -5.38 -14.55
C ARG A 176 -9.76 -6.63 -13.92
N GLY A 177 -9.85 -6.61 -12.60
CA GLY A 177 -10.44 -7.71 -11.83
C GLY A 177 -9.47 -8.85 -11.50
N SER A 178 -8.19 -8.79 -11.96
CA SER A 178 -7.16 -9.75 -11.55
C SER A 178 -6.87 -9.67 -10.05
N TRP A 179 -6.11 -10.65 -9.55
CA TRP A 179 -5.74 -10.67 -8.13
C TRP A 179 -4.96 -9.40 -7.75
N PHE A 180 -3.93 -9.03 -8.50
CA PHE A 180 -3.11 -7.85 -8.18
C PHE A 180 -3.91 -6.53 -8.27
N HIS A 181 -4.85 -6.44 -9.23
CA HIS A 181 -5.74 -5.28 -9.36
C HIS A 181 -6.60 -5.05 -8.11
N ARG A 182 -7.00 -6.12 -7.40
CA ARG A 182 -7.93 -6.06 -6.25
C ARG A 182 -7.26 -6.14 -4.89
N THR A 183 -6.01 -6.60 -4.84
CA THR A 183 -5.34 -6.90 -3.57
C THR A 183 -4.42 -5.76 -3.18
N GLU A 184 -4.61 -5.23 -1.99
CA GLU A 184 -3.62 -4.41 -1.31
C GLU A 184 -2.54 -5.33 -0.75
N CYS A 185 -1.29 -5.12 -1.14
CA CYS A 185 -0.17 -5.96 -0.76
C CYS A 185 0.68 -5.33 0.33
#